data_5c734ed7b5d22771929a4de647fcc7e8
#
_entry.id   5c734ed7b5d22771929a4de647fcc7e8
#
_cell.length_a   1.000
_cell.length_b   1.000
_cell.length_c   1.000
_cell.angle_alpha   90.00
_cell.angle_beta   90.00
_cell.angle_gamma   90.00
#
_symmetry.space_group_name_H-M   'P 1'
#
loop_
_entity.id
_entity.type
_entity.pdbx_description
1 polymer ?
#
loop_
_entity_poly.entity_id
_entity_poly.type
_entity_poly.pdbx_seq_one_letter_code
_entity_poly.pdbx_strand_id
1 'polypeptide(L)'
;FNAIAEKSKYVVRPVKQITSLEENLPGLFQQRNIVRWTFEEDTKVGDIKRFSIASGGYVVVQLTAKVKEGLADIDEVGTQVRKILTNKKKAELIKKQFKDKTTLDALAENEEFEIETASAINQRNPSIVGAGNEPYIVGVAFAMEEGTLSNLITGEYGVYKVLLMKKNTAEELEDYTAYTEQMMTELSARITENVFKALESVASI
;
A
#
# COMPACT_ATOMS: atom_id res chain seq x y z
N PHE A 1 -21.17 26.12 6.84
CA PHE A 1 -19.71 26.26 6.76
C PHE A 1 -19.28 26.65 5.33
N ASN A 2 -19.55 25.84 4.33
CA ASN A 2 -19.12 26.07 2.94
C ASN A 2 -19.62 27.41 2.35
N ALA A 3 -20.88 27.74 2.54
CA ALA A 3 -21.44 29.01 2.04
C ALA A 3 -20.75 30.24 2.64
N ILE A 4 -20.36 30.18 3.92
CA ILE A 4 -19.62 31.26 4.57
C ILE A 4 -18.20 31.36 4.02
N ALA A 5 -17.52 30.22 3.87
CA ALA A 5 -16.18 30.16 3.31
C ALA A 5 -16.14 30.73 1.89
N GLU A 6 -17.09 30.36 1.04
CA GLU A 6 -17.23 30.85 -0.33
C GLU A 6 -17.49 32.38 -0.37
N LYS A 7 -18.45 32.87 0.43
CA LYS A 7 -18.72 34.31 0.56
C LYS A 7 -17.48 35.11 1.02
N SER A 8 -16.67 34.50 1.87
CA SER A 8 -15.44 35.12 2.41
C SER A 8 -14.18 34.82 1.57
N LYS A 9 -14.34 34.14 0.42
CA LYS A 9 -13.25 33.76 -0.50
C LYS A 9 -12.20 32.85 0.13
N TYR A 10 -12.58 32.02 1.11
CA TYR A 10 -11.70 31.00 1.70
C TYR A 10 -11.87 29.67 0.97
N VAL A 11 -10.75 28.96 0.80
CA VAL A 11 -10.74 27.63 0.19
C VAL A 11 -11.04 26.59 1.26
N VAL A 12 -12.09 25.80 1.04
CA VAL A 12 -12.39 24.62 1.86
C VAL A 12 -11.64 23.42 1.30
N ARG A 13 -10.86 22.77 2.16
CA ARG A 13 -10.10 21.54 1.82
C ARG A 13 -10.67 20.38 2.61
N PRO A 14 -11.37 19.44 1.97
CA PRO A 14 -11.82 18.23 2.65
C PRO A 14 -10.62 17.32 2.97
N VAL A 15 -10.54 16.86 4.20
CA VAL A 15 -9.56 15.87 4.65
C VAL A 15 -10.34 14.62 5.06
N LYS A 16 -9.95 13.47 4.56
CA LYS A 16 -10.62 12.20 4.81
C LYS A 16 -9.66 11.19 5.46
N GLN A 17 -10.23 10.25 6.19
CA GLN A 17 -9.51 9.09 6.73
C GLN A 17 -8.35 9.44 7.67
N ILE A 18 -8.57 10.42 8.54
CA ILE A 18 -7.60 10.77 9.58
C ILE A 18 -7.65 9.70 10.68
N THR A 19 -6.49 9.24 11.12
CA THR A 19 -6.34 8.38 12.31
C THR A 19 -5.94 9.18 13.54
N SER A 20 -6.20 8.64 14.72
CA SER A 20 -5.94 9.35 16.00
C SER A 20 -4.46 9.68 16.24
N LEU A 21 -3.55 8.97 15.58
CA LEU A 21 -2.10 9.15 15.74
C LEU A 21 -1.45 9.98 14.64
N GLU A 22 -2.22 10.49 13.67
CA GLU A 22 -1.66 11.36 12.65
C GLU A 22 -1.20 12.70 13.22
N GLU A 23 -0.05 13.15 12.75
CA GLU A 23 0.53 14.46 13.11
C GLU A 23 0.33 15.49 11.99
N ASN A 24 0.21 15.02 10.76
CA ASN A 24 0.16 15.86 9.58
C ASN A 24 -1.23 15.78 8.93
N LEU A 25 -1.76 16.94 8.57
CA LEU A 25 -2.95 17.03 7.75
C LEU A 25 -2.57 17.47 6.32
N PRO A 26 -3.24 17.00 5.28
CA PRO A 26 -3.00 17.44 3.91
C PRO A 26 -3.04 18.95 3.76
N GLY A 27 -1.88 19.54 3.43
CA GLY A 27 -1.70 21.00 3.32
C GLY A 27 -1.51 21.75 4.63
N LEU A 28 -1.47 21.06 5.76
CA LEU A 28 -1.20 21.61 7.09
C LEU A 28 -0.28 20.66 7.87
N PHE A 29 1.01 20.93 7.86
CA PHE A 29 1.99 20.11 8.57
C PHE A 29 1.97 20.35 10.08
N GLN A 30 2.28 19.33 10.87
CA GLN A 30 2.44 19.39 12.32
C GLN A 30 1.23 20.01 13.06
N GLN A 31 0.03 19.53 12.73
CA GLN A 31 -1.21 20.00 13.35
C GLN A 31 -1.85 18.94 14.26
N ARG A 32 -1.07 18.33 15.11
CA ARG A 32 -1.49 17.33 16.08
C ARG A 32 -2.69 17.79 16.95
N ASN A 33 -2.71 19.07 17.31
CA ASN A 33 -3.80 19.67 18.07
C ASN A 33 -5.18 19.61 17.37
N ILE A 34 -5.19 19.69 16.05
CA ILE A 34 -6.42 19.56 15.25
C ILE A 34 -6.86 18.10 15.25
N VAL A 35 -5.94 17.17 14.95
CA VAL A 35 -6.23 15.73 14.97
C VAL A 35 -6.76 15.31 16.35
N ARG A 36 -6.06 15.69 17.41
CA ARG A 36 -6.50 15.37 18.79
C ARG A 36 -7.92 15.83 19.08
N TRP A 37 -8.26 17.08 18.74
CA TRP A 37 -9.61 17.60 18.92
C TRP A 37 -10.67 16.78 18.19
N THR A 38 -10.40 16.28 16.97
CA THR A 38 -11.39 15.48 16.23
C THR A 38 -11.70 14.13 16.90
N PHE A 39 -10.80 13.63 17.75
CA PHE A 39 -10.95 12.37 18.49
C PHE A 39 -11.34 12.55 19.96
N GLU A 40 -11.48 13.79 20.47
CA GLU A 40 -12.03 14.04 21.80
C GLU A 40 -13.46 13.47 21.91
N GLU A 41 -13.80 12.91 23.06
CA GLU A 41 -15.12 12.29 23.28
C GLU A 41 -16.27 13.28 23.12
N ASP A 42 -16.05 14.51 23.58
CA ASP A 42 -17.06 15.58 23.55
C ASP A 42 -17.25 16.19 22.16
N THR A 43 -16.30 16.04 21.26
CA THR A 43 -16.38 16.60 19.90
C THR A 43 -17.40 15.80 19.07
N LYS A 44 -18.38 16.48 18.48
CA LYS A 44 -19.46 15.87 17.69
C LYS A 44 -19.37 16.25 16.22
N VAL A 45 -19.97 15.42 15.37
CA VAL A 45 -20.15 15.76 13.96
C VAL A 45 -20.95 17.05 13.85
N GLY A 46 -20.42 18.02 13.08
CA GLY A 46 -20.96 19.36 12.96
C GLY A 46 -20.18 20.41 13.75
N ASP A 47 -19.43 20.04 14.76
CA ASP A 47 -18.65 20.98 15.57
C ASP A 47 -17.61 21.72 14.75
N ILE A 48 -17.40 22.97 15.10
CA ILE A 48 -16.47 23.88 14.43
C ILE A 48 -15.53 24.49 15.47
N LYS A 49 -14.22 24.44 15.18
CA LYS A 49 -13.21 25.02 16.05
C LYS A 49 -12.15 25.77 15.25
N ARG A 50 -11.65 26.85 15.81
CA ARG A 50 -10.53 27.63 15.26
C ARG A 50 -9.23 27.21 15.95
N PHE A 51 -8.20 27.00 15.14
CA PHE A 51 -6.84 26.69 15.61
C PHE A 51 -5.85 27.70 15.07
N SER A 52 -4.83 28.01 15.86
CA SER A 52 -3.62 28.69 15.37
C SER A 52 -2.70 27.67 14.73
N ILE A 53 -2.04 28.02 13.64
CA ILE A 53 -1.10 27.14 12.94
C ILE A 53 0.33 27.61 13.15
N ALA A 54 1.27 26.66 13.22
CA ALA A 54 2.67 26.94 13.53
C ALA A 54 3.35 27.88 12.50
N SER A 55 2.91 27.83 11.25
CA SER A 55 3.37 28.71 10.17
C SER A 55 2.81 30.14 10.24
N GLY A 56 2.02 30.46 11.25
CA GLY A 56 1.33 31.73 11.41
C GLY A 56 -0.08 31.73 10.78
N GLY A 57 -1.01 32.41 11.45
CA GLY A 57 -2.40 32.50 11.03
C GLY A 57 -3.33 31.50 11.72
N TYR A 58 -4.51 31.31 11.15
CA TYR A 58 -5.57 30.50 11.73
C TYR A 58 -6.21 29.60 10.67
N VAL A 59 -6.68 28.45 11.13
CA VAL A 59 -7.54 27.55 10.38
C VAL A 59 -8.83 27.31 11.14
N VAL A 60 -9.96 27.26 10.44
CA VAL A 60 -11.26 26.86 10.99
C VAL A 60 -11.57 25.48 10.47
N VAL A 61 -11.82 24.57 11.39
CA VAL A 61 -12.05 23.14 11.09
C VAL A 61 -13.48 22.80 11.49
N GLN A 62 -14.17 22.04 10.64
CA GLN A 62 -15.45 21.42 10.96
C GLN A 62 -15.30 19.90 10.90
N LEU A 63 -15.74 19.21 11.96
CA LEU A 63 -15.84 17.75 11.96
C LEU A 63 -17.08 17.32 11.16
N THR A 64 -16.89 16.63 10.05
CA THR A 64 -17.96 16.24 9.13
C THR A 64 -18.42 14.80 9.29
N ALA A 65 -17.55 13.91 9.77
CA ALA A 65 -17.89 12.51 10.02
C ALA A 65 -16.97 11.89 11.09
N LYS A 66 -17.48 10.92 11.82
CA LYS A 66 -16.70 9.99 12.66
C LYS A 66 -16.97 8.58 12.15
N VAL A 67 -15.93 7.87 11.74
CA VAL A 67 -16.03 6.48 11.30
C VAL A 67 -15.55 5.58 12.44
N LYS A 68 -16.41 4.65 12.86
CA LYS A 68 -16.03 3.64 13.86
C LYS A 68 -15.18 2.56 13.19
N GLU A 69 -14.31 1.95 13.97
CA GLU A 69 -13.60 0.74 13.55
C GLU A 69 -14.58 -0.35 13.13
N GLY A 70 -14.35 -0.98 12.00
CA GLY A 70 -15.22 -2.03 11.46
C GLY A 70 -15.12 -2.18 9.95
N LEU A 71 -16.11 -2.82 9.37
CA LEU A 71 -16.22 -2.94 7.93
C LEU A 71 -16.54 -1.57 7.30
N ALA A 72 -15.78 -1.19 6.31
CA ALA A 72 -16.02 0.05 5.57
C ALA A 72 -17.33 -0.03 4.78
N ASP A 73 -18.02 1.11 4.65
CA ASP A 73 -19.23 1.20 3.86
C ASP A 73 -18.92 0.95 2.38
N ILE A 74 -19.82 0.22 1.71
CA ILE A 74 -19.67 -0.12 0.29
C ILE A 74 -19.64 1.12 -0.61
N ASP A 75 -20.30 2.20 -0.21
CA ASP A 75 -20.29 3.45 -0.95
C ASP A 75 -18.92 4.16 -0.89
N GLU A 76 -18.16 3.93 0.19
CA GLU A 76 -16.82 4.49 0.34
C GLU A 76 -15.76 3.68 -0.41
N VAL A 77 -15.83 2.34 -0.33
CA VAL A 77 -14.79 1.44 -0.88
C VAL A 77 -15.21 0.72 -2.16
N GLY A 78 -16.45 0.88 -2.61
CA GLY A 78 -17.04 0.13 -3.72
C GLY A 78 -16.24 0.22 -5.03
N THR A 79 -15.65 1.37 -5.31
CA THR A 79 -14.81 1.56 -6.51
C THR A 79 -13.55 0.69 -6.46
N GLN A 80 -12.88 0.64 -5.30
CA GLN A 80 -11.67 -0.17 -5.11
C GLN A 80 -12.00 -1.66 -5.13
N VAL A 81 -13.04 -2.06 -4.39
CA VAL A 81 -13.51 -3.46 -4.35
C VAL A 81 -13.93 -3.93 -5.76
N ARG A 82 -14.65 -3.11 -6.51
CA ARG A 82 -15.05 -3.42 -7.89
C ARG A 82 -13.84 -3.65 -8.79
N LYS A 83 -12.80 -2.80 -8.68
CA LYS A 83 -11.56 -2.95 -9.44
C LYS A 83 -10.88 -4.28 -9.12
N ILE A 84 -10.74 -4.63 -7.85
CA ILE A 84 -10.12 -5.88 -7.39
C ILE A 84 -10.91 -7.09 -7.93
N LEU A 85 -12.23 -7.10 -7.75
CA LEU A 85 -13.09 -8.19 -8.20
C LEU A 85 -13.11 -8.33 -9.74
N THR A 86 -13.08 -7.21 -10.45
CA THR A 86 -13.01 -7.21 -11.92
C THR A 86 -11.70 -7.81 -12.39
N ASN A 87 -10.57 -7.42 -11.81
CA ASN A 87 -9.26 -7.97 -12.15
C ASN A 87 -9.19 -9.47 -11.83
N LYS A 88 -9.72 -9.88 -10.67
CA LYS A 88 -9.79 -11.30 -10.30
C LYS A 88 -10.59 -12.11 -11.33
N LYS A 89 -11.78 -11.64 -11.72
CA LYS A 89 -12.61 -12.32 -12.73
C LYS A 89 -11.94 -12.35 -14.11
N LYS A 90 -11.28 -11.27 -14.52
CA LYS A 90 -10.49 -11.24 -15.77
C LYS A 90 -9.38 -12.29 -15.73
N ALA A 91 -8.63 -12.38 -14.63
CA ALA A 91 -7.58 -13.37 -14.47
C ALA A 91 -8.11 -14.82 -14.54
N GLU A 92 -9.26 -15.10 -13.94
CA GLU A 92 -9.91 -16.41 -14.01
C GLU A 92 -10.32 -16.75 -15.46
N LEU A 93 -10.86 -15.80 -16.22
CA LEU A 93 -11.22 -15.97 -17.62
C LEU A 93 -9.98 -16.24 -18.49
N ILE A 94 -8.92 -15.48 -18.32
CA ILE A 94 -7.65 -15.67 -19.03
C ILE A 94 -7.09 -17.06 -18.73
N LYS A 95 -7.00 -17.45 -17.46
CA LYS A 95 -6.53 -18.78 -17.06
C LYS A 95 -7.36 -19.90 -17.68
N LYS A 96 -8.68 -19.74 -17.72
CA LYS A 96 -9.58 -20.73 -18.34
C LYS A 96 -9.38 -20.82 -19.85
N GLN A 97 -9.21 -19.69 -20.52
CA GLN A 97 -9.02 -19.62 -21.97
C GLN A 97 -7.70 -20.26 -22.41
N PHE A 98 -6.62 -20.05 -21.63
CA PHE A 98 -5.27 -20.48 -22.00
C PHE A 98 -4.76 -21.69 -21.21
N LYS A 99 -5.62 -22.40 -20.47
CA LYS A 99 -5.24 -23.55 -19.63
C LYS A 99 -4.52 -24.66 -20.39
N ASP A 100 -4.87 -24.86 -21.67
CA ASP A 100 -4.32 -25.92 -22.52
C ASP A 100 -3.02 -25.50 -23.23
N LYS A 101 -2.63 -24.23 -23.15
CA LYS A 101 -1.37 -23.71 -23.67
C LYS A 101 -0.23 -23.97 -22.65
N THR A 102 0.48 -25.06 -22.86
CA THR A 102 1.47 -25.57 -21.88
C THR A 102 2.85 -24.96 -22.01
N THR A 103 3.20 -24.36 -23.16
CA THR A 103 4.51 -23.76 -23.43
C THR A 103 4.41 -22.22 -23.59
N LEU A 104 5.54 -21.52 -23.50
CA LEU A 104 5.59 -20.07 -23.76
C LEU A 104 5.31 -19.80 -25.26
N ASP A 105 5.90 -20.58 -26.17
CA ASP A 105 5.70 -20.41 -27.60
C ASP A 105 4.24 -20.59 -28.00
N ALA A 106 3.53 -21.58 -27.39
CA ALA A 106 2.11 -21.77 -27.64
C ALA A 106 1.24 -20.59 -27.15
N LEU A 107 1.68 -19.86 -26.14
CA LEU A 107 1.03 -18.60 -25.73
C LEU A 107 1.37 -17.47 -26.69
N ALA A 108 2.63 -17.37 -27.13
CA ALA A 108 3.12 -16.32 -28.02
C ALA A 108 2.58 -16.44 -29.47
N GLU A 109 1.97 -17.57 -29.85
CA GLU A 109 1.19 -17.68 -31.08
C GLU A 109 0.01 -16.68 -31.13
N ASN A 110 -0.44 -16.19 -29.98
CA ASN A 110 -1.38 -15.09 -29.90
C ASN A 110 -0.60 -13.77 -29.92
N GLU A 111 -0.80 -12.96 -30.95
CA GLU A 111 -0.12 -11.67 -31.15
C GLU A 111 -0.33 -10.66 -29.99
N GLU A 112 -1.26 -10.94 -29.07
CA GLU A 112 -1.49 -10.14 -27.88
C GLU A 112 -0.50 -10.43 -26.74
N PHE A 113 0.33 -11.49 -26.85
CA PHE A 113 1.29 -11.88 -25.79
C PHE A 113 2.72 -11.83 -26.31
N GLU A 114 3.57 -11.23 -25.49
CA GLU A 114 5.00 -11.15 -25.74
C GLU A 114 5.78 -11.97 -24.72
N ILE A 115 6.84 -12.64 -25.19
CA ILE A 115 7.81 -13.31 -24.33
C ILE A 115 8.91 -12.30 -24.03
N GLU A 116 8.99 -11.89 -22.77
CA GLU A 116 10.02 -10.98 -22.28
C GLU A 116 11.00 -11.70 -21.38
N THR A 117 12.25 -11.26 -21.40
CA THR A 117 13.28 -11.75 -20.48
C THR A 117 13.54 -10.71 -19.39
N ALA A 118 13.32 -11.10 -18.17
CA ALA A 118 13.62 -10.28 -17.00
C ALA A 118 14.90 -10.78 -16.31
N SER A 119 15.80 -9.87 -15.99
CA SER A 119 17.09 -10.17 -15.33
C SER A 119 17.27 -9.32 -14.07
N ALA A 120 18.20 -9.71 -13.22
CA ALA A 120 18.54 -9.02 -11.97
C ALA A 120 17.35 -8.84 -11.00
N ILE A 121 16.36 -9.72 -11.08
CA ILE A 121 15.21 -9.73 -10.19
C ILE A 121 15.64 -10.18 -8.78
N ASN A 122 15.17 -9.51 -7.76
CA ASN A 122 15.43 -9.87 -6.37
C ASN A 122 14.19 -9.74 -5.50
N GLN A 123 14.14 -10.47 -4.38
CA GLN A 123 12.99 -10.50 -3.48
C GLN A 123 12.80 -9.20 -2.68
N ARG A 124 13.86 -8.43 -2.48
CA ARG A 124 13.79 -7.16 -1.73
C ARG A 124 13.10 -6.06 -2.54
N ASN A 125 13.32 -6.07 -3.85
CA ASN A 125 12.65 -5.18 -4.79
C ASN A 125 12.04 -6.01 -5.92
N PRO A 126 10.84 -6.58 -5.73
CA PRO A 126 10.22 -7.53 -6.65
C PRO A 126 9.58 -6.82 -7.87
N SER A 127 10.33 -5.94 -8.52
CA SER A 127 9.92 -5.25 -9.73
C SER A 127 10.41 -5.99 -10.97
N ILE A 128 9.52 -6.24 -11.90
CA ILE A 128 9.78 -6.87 -13.19
C ILE A 128 9.65 -5.80 -14.27
N VAL A 129 10.67 -5.64 -15.10
CA VAL A 129 10.62 -4.70 -16.23
C VAL A 129 9.47 -5.08 -17.15
N GLY A 130 8.66 -4.10 -17.55
CA GLY A 130 7.47 -4.32 -18.38
C GLY A 130 6.21 -4.75 -17.60
N ALA A 131 6.36 -5.39 -16.43
CA ALA A 131 5.23 -5.88 -15.63
C ALA A 131 4.97 -5.09 -14.34
N GLY A 132 5.95 -4.34 -13.82
CA GLY A 132 5.81 -3.56 -12.59
C GLY A 132 6.17 -4.34 -11.33
N ASN A 133 5.60 -3.94 -10.19
CA ASN A 133 5.86 -4.58 -8.91
C ASN A 133 4.99 -5.82 -8.74
N GLU A 134 5.60 -7.00 -8.84
CA GLU A 134 4.94 -8.30 -8.84
C GLU A 134 5.54 -9.25 -7.79
N PRO A 135 5.37 -8.96 -6.48
CA PRO A 135 6.02 -9.71 -5.41
C PRO A 135 5.64 -11.20 -5.39
N TYR A 136 4.39 -11.52 -5.72
CA TYR A 136 3.94 -12.90 -5.76
C TYR A 136 4.60 -13.69 -6.90
N ILE A 137 4.70 -13.09 -8.09
CA ILE A 137 5.36 -13.71 -9.25
C ILE A 137 6.83 -13.94 -8.99
N VAL A 138 7.52 -12.95 -8.42
CA VAL A 138 8.93 -13.05 -8.02
C VAL A 138 9.10 -14.15 -6.96
N GLY A 139 8.23 -14.20 -5.94
CA GLY A 139 8.26 -15.25 -4.92
C GLY A 139 8.11 -16.65 -5.51
N VAL A 140 7.17 -16.84 -6.44
CA VAL A 140 7.00 -18.12 -7.15
C VAL A 140 8.25 -18.48 -7.95
N ALA A 141 8.83 -17.52 -8.71
CA ALA A 141 10.04 -17.76 -9.48
C ALA A 141 11.22 -18.21 -8.60
N PHE A 142 11.39 -17.60 -7.42
CA PHE A 142 12.43 -18.01 -6.47
C PHE A 142 12.20 -19.39 -5.83
N ALA A 143 10.95 -19.86 -5.78
CA ALA A 143 10.61 -21.19 -5.29
C ALA A 143 10.76 -22.29 -6.35
N MET A 144 10.87 -21.91 -7.65
CA MET A 144 11.01 -22.86 -8.75
C MET A 144 12.45 -23.40 -8.87
N GLU A 145 12.58 -24.51 -9.58
CA GLU A 145 13.86 -25.05 -10.04
C GLU A 145 14.23 -24.45 -11.42
N GLU A 146 15.53 -24.31 -11.68
CA GLU A 146 16.00 -23.83 -12.99
C GLU A 146 15.53 -24.75 -14.11
N GLY A 147 15.18 -24.16 -15.23
CA GLY A 147 14.65 -24.86 -16.41
C GLY A 147 13.16 -25.26 -16.29
N THR A 148 12.50 -24.95 -15.18
CA THR A 148 11.09 -25.28 -14.99
C THR A 148 10.17 -24.14 -15.45
N LEU A 149 8.99 -24.53 -15.93
CA LEU A 149 7.93 -23.63 -16.38
C LEU A 149 6.77 -23.68 -15.38
N SER A 150 6.30 -22.52 -14.96
CA SER A 150 5.17 -22.41 -14.04
C SER A 150 3.82 -22.73 -14.74
N ASN A 151 2.78 -22.92 -13.94
CA ASN A 151 1.40 -22.77 -14.41
C ASN A 151 1.10 -21.27 -14.64
N LEU A 152 -0.11 -20.95 -15.15
CA LEU A 152 -0.58 -19.58 -15.22
C LEU A 152 -0.82 -19.02 -13.81
N ILE A 153 -0.11 -17.95 -13.46
CA ILE A 153 -0.10 -17.32 -12.14
C ILE A 153 -0.79 -15.95 -12.25
N THR A 154 -1.65 -15.62 -11.31
CA THR A 154 -2.23 -14.29 -11.21
C THR A 154 -1.33 -13.40 -10.38
N GLY A 155 -0.85 -12.30 -10.96
CA GLY A 155 -0.13 -11.23 -10.28
C GLY A 155 -1.04 -10.03 -9.98
N GLU A 156 -0.41 -8.92 -9.61
CA GLU A 156 -1.11 -7.66 -9.33
C GLU A 156 -1.69 -7.01 -10.60
N TYR A 157 -0.93 -7.05 -11.70
CA TYR A 157 -1.28 -6.36 -12.94
C TYR A 157 -1.68 -7.29 -14.08
N GLY A 158 -1.41 -8.60 -13.97
CA GLY A 158 -1.66 -9.53 -15.06
C GLY A 158 -1.70 -11.00 -14.66
N VAL A 159 -1.77 -11.84 -15.69
CA VAL A 159 -1.59 -13.29 -15.58
C VAL A 159 -0.30 -13.65 -16.29
N TYR A 160 0.57 -14.37 -15.59
CA TYR A 160 1.93 -14.66 -16.01
C TYR A 160 2.17 -16.15 -16.14
N LYS A 161 3.04 -16.54 -17.05
CA LYS A 161 3.63 -17.85 -17.15
C LYS A 161 5.14 -17.66 -17.13
N VAL A 162 5.84 -18.26 -16.19
CA VAL A 162 7.25 -17.98 -15.90
C VAL A 162 8.09 -19.20 -16.19
N LEU A 163 9.15 -19.02 -16.99
CA LEU A 163 10.24 -19.98 -17.13
C LEU A 163 11.43 -19.46 -16.34
N LEU A 164 11.87 -20.19 -15.32
CA LEU A 164 13.07 -19.86 -14.59
C LEU A 164 14.30 -20.35 -15.33
N MET A 165 15.06 -19.45 -15.93
CA MET A 165 16.27 -19.81 -16.65
C MET A 165 17.47 -20.00 -15.73
N LYS A 166 17.63 -19.09 -14.75
CA LYS A 166 18.77 -19.11 -13.82
C LYS A 166 18.39 -18.45 -12.49
N LYS A 167 18.86 -19.06 -11.41
CA LYS A 167 18.74 -18.53 -10.05
C LYS A 167 20.14 -18.42 -9.42
N ASN A 168 20.55 -17.20 -9.11
CA ASN A 168 21.79 -16.97 -8.39
C ASN A 168 21.48 -16.99 -6.89
N THR A 169 21.95 -18.00 -6.19
CA THR A 169 21.95 -18.04 -4.71
C THR A 169 23.17 -17.30 -4.21
N ALA A 170 23.01 -16.56 -3.12
CA ALA A 170 24.15 -15.98 -2.44
C ALA A 170 25.08 -17.09 -1.94
N GLU A 171 26.38 -16.85 -2.00
CA GLU A 171 27.36 -17.74 -1.39
C GLU A 171 27.19 -17.74 0.13
N GLU A 172 27.39 -18.91 0.77
CA GLU A 172 27.40 -18.97 2.21
C GLU A 172 28.62 -18.21 2.74
N LEU A 173 28.39 -17.39 3.74
CA LEU A 173 29.44 -16.64 4.40
C LEU A 173 29.97 -17.45 5.56
N GLU A 174 31.29 -17.38 5.82
CA GLU A 174 31.93 -17.99 6.97
C GLU A 174 31.43 -17.38 8.29
N ASP A 175 31.04 -16.10 8.28
CA ASP A 175 30.54 -15.37 9.45
C ASP A 175 29.42 -14.43 9.09
N TYR A 176 28.33 -14.48 9.82
CA TYR A 176 27.15 -13.64 9.69
C TYR A 176 27.04 -12.55 10.77
N THR A 177 28.06 -12.41 11.64
CA THR A 177 28.02 -11.50 12.80
C THR A 177 27.66 -10.08 12.39
N ALA A 178 28.31 -9.53 11.36
CA ALA A 178 28.05 -8.17 10.89
C ALA A 178 26.59 -7.97 10.42
N TYR A 179 26.03 -8.95 9.71
CA TYR A 179 24.63 -8.90 9.28
C TYR A 179 23.66 -9.02 10.47
N THR A 180 24.00 -9.89 11.43
CA THR A 180 23.19 -10.05 12.65
C THR A 180 23.18 -8.75 13.46
N GLU A 181 24.31 -8.10 13.64
CA GLU A 181 24.41 -6.80 14.32
C GLU A 181 23.64 -5.71 13.62
N GLN A 182 23.73 -5.64 12.27
CA GLN A 182 22.93 -4.70 11.49
C GLN A 182 21.43 -4.95 11.68
N MET A 183 20.97 -6.20 11.55
CA MET A 183 19.56 -6.56 11.73
C MET A 183 19.07 -6.25 13.15
N MET A 184 19.89 -6.52 14.17
CA MET A 184 19.58 -6.20 15.57
C MET A 184 19.45 -4.69 15.78
N THR A 185 20.32 -3.90 15.15
CA THR A 185 20.25 -2.43 15.20
C THR A 185 18.98 -1.90 14.55
N GLU A 186 18.65 -2.39 13.35
CA GLU A 186 17.41 -2.02 12.64
C GLU A 186 16.17 -2.44 13.44
N LEU A 187 16.18 -3.66 14.01
CA LEU A 187 15.07 -4.16 14.83
C LEU A 187 14.91 -3.32 16.10
N SER A 188 15.99 -2.99 16.79
CA SER A 188 15.97 -2.15 17.99
C SER A 188 15.42 -0.77 17.72
N ALA A 189 15.80 -0.15 16.59
CA ALA A 189 15.27 1.14 16.17
C ALA A 189 13.75 1.06 15.93
N ARG A 190 13.28 0.03 15.23
CA ARG A 190 11.84 -0.19 14.99
C ARG A 190 11.05 -0.48 16.26
N ILE A 191 11.62 -1.26 17.20
CA ILE A 191 10.99 -1.54 18.49
C ILE A 191 10.84 -0.24 19.28
N THR A 192 11.87 0.59 19.35
CA THR A 192 11.84 1.86 20.08
C THR A 192 10.75 2.78 19.50
N GLU A 193 10.65 2.89 18.19
CA GLU A 193 9.60 3.67 17.53
C GLU A 193 8.20 3.13 17.83
N ASN A 194 8.02 1.82 17.75
CA ASN A 194 6.72 1.17 18.00
C ASN A 194 6.31 1.27 19.48
N VAL A 195 7.26 1.16 20.43
CA VAL A 195 6.98 1.37 21.85
C VAL A 195 6.55 2.81 22.12
N PHE A 196 7.24 3.77 21.50
CA PHE A 196 6.88 5.18 21.63
C PHE A 196 5.47 5.45 21.10
N LYS A 197 5.13 4.97 19.90
CA LYS A 197 3.78 5.05 19.33
C LYS A 197 2.72 4.37 20.19
N ALA A 198 3.04 3.21 20.77
CA ALA A 198 2.12 2.51 21.68
C ALA A 198 1.88 3.30 22.97
N LEU A 199 2.92 3.90 23.55
CA LEU A 199 2.80 4.76 24.72
C LEU A 199 1.98 6.02 24.43
N GLU A 200 2.20 6.67 23.30
CA GLU A 200 1.39 7.80 22.86
C GLU A 200 -0.10 7.42 22.71
N SER A 201 -0.35 6.25 22.15
CA SER A 201 -1.72 5.74 21.95
C SER A 201 -2.45 5.50 23.27
N VAL A 202 -1.76 5.04 24.33
CA VAL A 202 -2.33 4.75 25.64
C VAL A 202 -2.39 6.00 26.55
N ALA A 203 -1.44 6.90 26.39
CA ALA A 203 -1.32 8.08 27.25
C ALA A 203 -2.41 9.13 27.03
N SER A 204 -3.25 9.03 26.00
CA SER A 204 -4.32 10.01 25.69
C SER A 204 -3.85 11.46 25.71
N ILE A 205 -2.57 11.71 25.32
CA ILE A 205 -1.93 13.00 25.36
C ILE A 205 -2.18 13.76 24.05
#